data_2308c4c921692f41d31b74dbd744f954
#
_entry.id   2308c4c921692f41d31b74dbd744f954
#
_cell.length_a   1.000
_cell.length_b   1.000
_cell.length_c   1.000
_cell.angle_alpha   90.00
_cell.angle_beta   90.00
_cell.angle_gamma   90.00
#
_symmetry.space_group_name_H-M   'P 1'
#
loop_
_entity.id
_entity.type
_entity.pdbx_description
1 polymer ?
#
loop_
_entity_poly.entity_id
_entity_poly.type
_entity_poly.pdbx_seq_one_letter_code
_entity_poly.pdbx_strand_id
1 'polypeptide(L)'
;MLARDLFLFACYTGVSYADVVSITNENLYTDEDGALWLKYRRKKNELRASVKLLPEAIALINKYHCEDRETLFPLLRWSNLRRHMKALAALAGIKDDLCYHQARHSFASLITLEAGVPIETISRMLGHSDISTTQVYARVSPKKLFEDMDKFIKATKDFQLTL
;
A
#
# COMPACT_ATOMS: atom_id res chain seq x y z
N MET A 1 -6.61 -19.81 1.20
CA MET A 1 -6.96 -18.41 1.53
C MET A 1 -5.76 -17.46 1.62
N LEU A 2 -4.53 -17.97 1.84
CA LEU A 2 -3.30 -17.15 1.97
C LEU A 2 -3.07 -16.18 0.79
N ALA A 3 -3.28 -16.60 -0.46
CA ALA A 3 -3.07 -15.73 -1.63
C ALA A 3 -3.96 -14.47 -1.62
N ARG A 4 -5.23 -14.62 -1.23
CA ARG A 4 -6.16 -13.49 -1.05
C ARG A 4 -5.66 -12.55 0.04
N ASP A 5 -5.26 -13.10 1.16
CA ASP A 5 -4.88 -12.31 2.33
C ASP A 5 -3.56 -11.57 2.10
N LEU A 6 -2.59 -12.18 1.38
CA LEU A 6 -1.40 -11.50 0.92
C LEU A 6 -1.71 -10.37 -0.08
N PHE A 7 -2.66 -10.58 -0.99
CA PHE A 7 -3.11 -9.53 -1.90
C PHE A 7 -3.76 -8.36 -1.16
N LEU A 8 -4.66 -8.64 -0.21
CA LEU A 8 -5.29 -7.62 0.63
C LEU A 8 -4.26 -6.88 1.48
N PHE A 9 -3.29 -7.59 2.06
CA PHE A 9 -2.20 -6.96 2.79
C PHE A 9 -1.41 -5.98 1.91
N ALA A 10 -1.15 -6.35 0.65
CA ALA A 10 -0.51 -5.46 -0.29
C ALA A 10 -1.40 -4.27 -0.71
N CYS A 11 -2.72 -4.44 -0.75
CA CYS A 11 -3.66 -3.32 -0.95
C CYS A 11 -3.58 -2.30 0.19
N TYR A 12 -3.36 -2.74 1.44
CA TYR A 12 -3.30 -1.85 2.60
C TYR A 12 -1.90 -1.31 2.91
N THR A 13 -0.85 -1.86 2.31
CA THR A 13 0.55 -1.51 2.65
C THR A 13 1.41 -1.11 1.46
N GLY A 14 0.98 -1.44 0.26
CA GLY A 14 1.77 -1.25 -0.95
C GLY A 14 2.98 -2.18 -1.08
N VAL A 15 3.15 -3.18 -0.21
CA VAL A 15 4.30 -4.09 -0.23
C VAL A 15 4.30 -4.95 -1.48
N SER A 16 5.47 -5.07 -2.15
CA SER A 16 5.60 -5.95 -3.31
C SER A 16 5.67 -7.43 -2.89
N TYR A 17 5.42 -8.34 -3.84
CA TYR A 17 5.54 -9.77 -3.53
C TYR A 17 6.96 -10.15 -3.08
N ALA A 18 7.99 -9.61 -3.74
CA ALA A 18 9.38 -9.91 -3.38
C ALA A 18 9.72 -9.48 -1.95
N ASP A 19 9.08 -8.41 -1.47
CA ASP A 19 9.29 -7.89 -0.13
C ASP A 19 8.45 -8.66 0.90
N VAL A 20 7.16 -8.91 0.65
CA VAL A 20 6.24 -9.53 1.61
C VAL A 20 6.67 -10.93 2.05
N VAL A 21 7.33 -11.68 1.18
CA VAL A 21 7.83 -13.04 1.50
C VAL A 21 9.07 -13.05 2.41
N SER A 22 9.63 -11.88 2.70
CA SER A 22 10.83 -11.72 3.52
C SER A 22 10.65 -10.82 4.73
N ILE A 23 9.49 -10.23 4.90
CA ILE A 23 9.18 -9.38 6.05
C ILE A 23 9.05 -10.24 7.31
N THR A 24 9.74 -9.83 8.37
CA THR A 24 9.78 -10.47 9.69
C THR A 24 9.17 -9.57 10.76
N ASN A 25 9.06 -10.06 11.99
CA ASN A 25 8.63 -9.26 13.14
C ASN A 25 9.57 -8.07 13.42
N GLU A 26 10.85 -8.15 13.07
CA GLU A 26 11.82 -7.05 13.21
C GLU A 26 11.50 -5.84 12.32
N ASN A 27 10.69 -6.03 11.30
CA ASN A 27 10.22 -4.96 10.44
C ASN A 27 9.02 -4.19 11.03
N LEU A 28 8.45 -4.67 12.13
CA LEU A 28 7.37 -4.01 12.85
C LEU A 28 7.94 -3.09 13.91
N TYR A 29 7.44 -1.86 13.98
CA TYR A 29 7.85 -0.84 14.93
C TYR A 29 6.62 -0.13 15.47
N THR A 30 6.53 0.00 16.79
CA THR A 30 5.50 0.79 17.45
C THR A 30 6.07 2.18 17.76
N ASP A 31 5.39 3.25 17.34
CA ASP A 31 5.79 4.62 17.64
C ASP A 31 5.36 5.04 19.06
N GLU A 32 5.70 6.27 19.45
CA GLU A 32 5.42 6.83 20.76
C GLU A 32 3.91 6.96 21.04
N ASP A 33 3.11 7.09 19.99
CA ASP A 33 1.64 7.16 20.07
C ASP A 33 0.97 5.77 20.08
N GLY A 34 1.76 4.69 20.10
CA GLY A 34 1.27 3.30 20.09
C GLY A 34 0.85 2.81 18.71
N ALA A 35 1.11 3.53 17.64
CA ALA A 35 0.77 3.10 16.30
C ALA A 35 1.84 2.16 15.71
N LEU A 36 1.37 1.08 15.07
CA LEU A 36 2.24 0.08 14.47
C LEU A 36 2.63 0.48 13.05
N TRP A 37 3.92 0.41 12.76
CA TRP A 37 4.53 0.72 11.47
C TRP A 37 5.21 -0.51 10.89
N LEU A 38 5.19 -0.62 9.57
CA LEU A 38 6.01 -1.55 8.81
C LEU A 38 7.16 -0.78 8.18
N LYS A 39 8.41 -1.11 8.56
CA LYS A 39 9.64 -0.50 8.06
C LYS A 39 10.55 -1.58 7.48
N TYR A 40 10.89 -1.48 6.21
CA TYR A 40 11.71 -2.48 5.55
C TYR A 40 12.58 -1.87 4.43
N ARG A 41 13.61 -2.60 4.01
CA ARG A 41 14.37 -2.28 2.79
C ARG A 41 13.82 -3.09 1.63
N ARG A 42 13.58 -2.42 0.53
CA ARG A 42 13.07 -3.07 -0.68
C ARG A 42 14.14 -3.94 -1.32
N LYS A 43 13.81 -5.18 -1.64
CA LYS A 43 14.73 -6.11 -2.32
C LYS A 43 15.17 -5.62 -3.72
N LYS A 44 14.37 -4.78 -4.39
CA LYS A 44 14.67 -4.33 -5.74
C LYS A 44 15.76 -3.26 -5.80
N ASN A 45 15.82 -2.34 -4.83
CA ASN A 45 16.66 -1.13 -4.89
C ASN A 45 17.23 -0.70 -3.55
N GLU A 46 17.11 -1.53 -2.52
CA GLU A 46 17.60 -1.31 -1.14
C GLU A 46 17.08 -0.03 -0.46
N LEU A 47 16.11 0.66 -1.08
CA LEU A 47 15.52 1.84 -0.49
C LEU A 47 14.61 1.48 0.69
N ARG A 48 14.59 2.36 1.67
CA ARG A 48 13.69 2.23 2.82
C ARG A 48 12.26 2.54 2.39
N ALA A 49 11.33 1.68 2.79
CA ALA A 49 9.90 1.89 2.73
C ALA A 49 9.35 1.88 4.15
N SER A 50 8.38 2.75 4.42
CA SER A 50 7.77 2.87 5.75
C SER A 50 6.29 3.19 5.60
N VAL A 51 5.44 2.36 6.19
CA VAL A 51 3.98 2.50 6.12
C VAL A 51 3.38 2.31 7.51
N LYS A 52 2.55 3.25 7.96
CA LYS A 52 1.72 3.09 9.16
C LYS A 52 0.64 2.05 8.86
N LEU A 53 0.53 1.04 9.69
CA LEU A 53 -0.39 -0.06 9.43
C LEU A 53 -1.82 0.30 9.80
N LEU A 54 -2.72 0.05 8.87
CA LEU A 54 -4.16 0.11 9.10
C LEU A 54 -4.62 -1.10 9.91
N PRO A 55 -5.75 -1.00 10.65
CA PRO A 55 -6.29 -2.11 11.43
C PRO A 55 -6.47 -3.41 10.63
N GLU A 56 -6.86 -3.31 9.38
CA GLU A 56 -7.04 -4.44 8.47
C GLU A 56 -5.71 -5.17 8.18
N ALA A 57 -4.63 -4.41 7.99
CA ALA A 57 -3.30 -4.98 7.80
C ALA A 57 -2.80 -5.67 9.08
N ILE A 58 -3.04 -5.06 10.24
CA ILE A 58 -2.71 -5.64 11.56
C ILE A 58 -3.49 -6.93 11.79
N ALA A 59 -4.78 -6.97 11.47
CA ALA A 59 -5.61 -8.17 11.58
C ALA A 59 -5.07 -9.33 10.72
N LEU A 60 -4.55 -9.02 9.52
CA LEU A 60 -3.93 -10.02 8.66
C LEU A 60 -2.62 -10.54 9.24
N ILE A 61 -1.78 -9.69 9.83
CA ILE A 61 -0.54 -10.11 10.52
C ILE A 61 -0.91 -11.04 11.67
N ASN A 62 -1.84 -10.63 12.54
CA ASN A 62 -2.26 -11.43 13.70
C ASN A 62 -2.85 -12.79 13.30
N LYS A 63 -3.62 -12.83 12.20
CA LYS A 63 -4.18 -14.09 11.66
C LYS A 63 -3.12 -15.11 11.30
N TYR A 64 -1.94 -14.67 10.84
CA TYR A 64 -0.86 -15.53 10.42
C TYR A 64 0.29 -15.56 11.42
N HIS A 65 0.12 -15.01 12.61
CA HIS A 65 1.14 -15.04 13.66
C HIS A 65 1.53 -16.49 13.98
N CYS A 66 2.84 -16.74 14.08
CA CYS A 66 3.39 -18.06 14.39
C CYS A 66 4.77 -17.87 15.01
N GLU A 67 4.96 -18.35 16.23
CA GLU A 67 6.21 -18.19 16.99
C GLU A 67 7.39 -18.93 16.35
N ASP A 68 7.10 -20.08 15.71
CA ASP A 68 8.13 -20.91 15.06
C ASP A 68 8.54 -20.41 13.66
N ARG A 69 8.04 -19.25 13.24
CA ARG A 69 8.32 -18.69 11.91
C ARG A 69 8.86 -17.28 12.01
N GLU A 70 10.01 -17.03 11.39
CA GLU A 70 10.62 -15.69 11.33
C GLU A 70 9.78 -14.70 10.50
N THR A 71 9.23 -15.16 9.37
CA THR A 71 8.45 -14.29 8.45
C THR A 71 7.02 -14.06 8.95
N LEU A 72 6.48 -12.86 8.71
CA LEU A 72 5.10 -12.51 9.10
C LEU A 72 4.05 -13.43 8.44
N PHE A 73 4.31 -13.87 7.22
CA PHE A 73 3.40 -14.72 6.46
C PHE A 73 4.05 -16.03 6.07
N PRO A 74 3.27 -17.13 5.93
CA PRO A 74 3.77 -18.35 5.34
C PRO A 74 4.29 -18.13 3.93
N LEU A 75 5.32 -18.86 3.54
CA LEU A 75 5.87 -18.78 2.19
C LEU A 75 4.85 -19.32 1.17
N LEU A 76 4.46 -18.49 0.22
CA LEU A 76 3.68 -18.88 -0.95
C LEU A 76 4.52 -18.63 -2.21
N ARG A 77 4.89 -19.68 -2.94
CA ARG A 77 5.70 -19.55 -4.16
C ARG A 77 4.95 -18.74 -5.22
N TRP A 78 5.69 -17.95 -6.00
CA TRP A 78 5.15 -17.09 -7.04
C TRP A 78 4.21 -17.81 -8.03
N SER A 79 4.58 -19.01 -8.47
CA SER A 79 3.75 -19.83 -9.37
C SER A 79 2.39 -20.17 -8.77
N ASN A 80 2.37 -20.52 -7.48
CA ASN A 80 1.14 -20.81 -6.75
C ASN A 80 0.31 -19.55 -6.54
N LEU A 81 0.95 -18.43 -6.18
CA LEU A 81 0.27 -17.15 -6.04
C LEU A 81 -0.44 -16.77 -7.35
N ARG A 82 0.26 -16.80 -8.50
CA ARG A 82 -0.36 -16.49 -9.80
C ARG A 82 -1.59 -17.35 -10.09
N ARG A 83 -1.48 -18.67 -9.85
CA ARG A 83 -2.61 -19.59 -10.06
C ARG A 83 -3.79 -19.24 -9.16
N HIS A 84 -3.55 -18.94 -7.89
CA HIS A 84 -4.59 -18.54 -6.95
C HIS A 84 -5.19 -17.17 -7.28
N MET A 85 -4.38 -16.22 -7.75
CA MET A 85 -4.88 -14.90 -8.18
C MET A 85 -5.87 -15.04 -9.34
N LYS A 86 -5.58 -15.90 -10.33
CA LYS A 86 -6.50 -16.18 -11.43
C LYS A 86 -7.84 -16.79 -10.94
N ALA A 87 -7.77 -17.74 -9.99
CA ALA A 87 -8.96 -18.30 -9.38
C ALA A 87 -9.75 -17.27 -8.58
N LEU A 88 -9.08 -16.39 -7.84
CA LEU A 88 -9.71 -15.31 -7.08
C LEU A 88 -10.42 -14.31 -8.00
N ALA A 89 -9.80 -13.94 -9.12
CA ALA A 89 -10.42 -13.07 -10.13
C ALA A 89 -11.72 -13.68 -10.64
N ALA A 90 -11.71 -14.95 -11.01
CA ALA A 90 -12.89 -15.65 -11.48
C ALA A 90 -14.01 -15.69 -10.42
N LEU A 91 -13.68 -16.00 -9.17
CA LEU A 91 -14.64 -16.01 -8.05
C LEU A 91 -15.22 -14.63 -7.74
N ALA A 92 -14.44 -13.56 -7.95
CA ALA A 92 -14.86 -12.17 -7.74
C ALA A 92 -15.58 -11.56 -8.95
N GLY A 93 -15.73 -12.31 -10.06
CA GLY A 93 -16.34 -11.80 -11.29
C GLY A 93 -15.47 -10.77 -12.04
N ILE A 94 -14.17 -10.72 -11.72
CA ILE A 94 -13.21 -9.83 -12.38
C ILE A 94 -12.82 -10.46 -13.72
N LYS A 95 -13.09 -9.75 -14.81
CA LYS A 95 -12.81 -10.22 -16.18
C LYS A 95 -11.34 -10.10 -16.58
N ASP A 96 -10.63 -9.14 -16.00
CA ASP A 96 -9.23 -8.89 -16.29
C ASP A 96 -8.31 -9.81 -15.48
N ASP A 97 -7.09 -10.01 -15.99
CA ASP A 97 -6.07 -10.77 -15.27
C ASP A 97 -5.66 -10.04 -13.99
N LEU A 98 -6.06 -10.58 -12.85
CA LEU A 98 -5.68 -10.06 -11.54
C LEU A 98 -4.24 -10.48 -11.23
N CYS A 99 -3.35 -9.50 -11.08
CA CYS A 99 -1.97 -9.75 -10.66
C CYS A 99 -1.66 -9.08 -9.31
N TYR A 100 -0.68 -9.63 -8.59
CA TYR A 100 -0.31 -9.13 -7.26
C TYR A 100 0.12 -7.65 -7.28
N HIS A 101 0.70 -7.18 -8.38
CA HIS A 101 1.14 -5.78 -8.51
C HIS A 101 -0.02 -4.78 -8.50
N GLN A 102 -1.22 -5.21 -8.93
CA GLN A 102 -2.42 -4.36 -8.86
C GLN A 102 -2.81 -4.01 -7.42
N ALA A 103 -2.49 -4.85 -6.42
CA ALA A 103 -2.69 -4.49 -5.03
C ALA A 103 -1.88 -3.24 -4.63
N ARG A 104 -0.64 -3.15 -5.09
CA ARG A 104 0.20 -1.97 -4.86
C ARG A 104 -0.31 -0.73 -5.62
N HIS A 105 -0.88 -0.91 -6.82
CA HIS A 105 -1.60 0.14 -7.53
C HIS A 105 -2.80 0.64 -6.72
N SER A 106 -3.60 -0.28 -6.18
CA SER A 106 -4.77 0.06 -5.34
C SER A 106 -4.35 0.83 -4.09
N PHE A 107 -3.26 0.44 -3.43
CA PHE A 107 -2.71 1.20 -2.31
C PHE A 107 -2.35 2.62 -2.73
N ALA A 108 -1.58 2.79 -3.81
CA ALA A 108 -1.10 4.08 -4.25
C ALA A 108 -2.22 5.02 -4.72
N SER A 109 -3.23 4.50 -5.43
CA SER A 109 -4.29 5.30 -6.02
C SER A 109 -5.51 5.42 -5.11
N LEU A 110 -6.14 4.28 -4.77
CA LEU A 110 -7.45 4.27 -4.11
C LEU A 110 -7.36 4.51 -2.60
N ILE A 111 -6.28 4.06 -1.95
CA ILE A 111 -6.17 4.15 -0.48
C ILE A 111 -5.42 5.41 -0.06
N THR A 112 -4.36 5.79 -0.77
CA THR A 112 -3.53 6.93 -0.35
C THR A 112 -3.82 8.21 -1.14
N LEU A 113 -3.76 8.18 -2.47
CA LEU A 113 -3.96 9.39 -3.29
C LEU A 113 -5.38 9.96 -3.16
N GLU A 114 -6.41 9.11 -3.23
CA GLU A 114 -7.81 9.54 -3.03
C GLU A 114 -8.06 10.08 -1.60
N ALA A 115 -7.32 9.57 -0.61
CA ALA A 115 -7.35 10.12 0.76
C ALA A 115 -6.59 11.45 0.90
N GLY A 116 -5.96 11.96 -0.17
CA GLY A 116 -5.25 13.23 -0.19
C GLY A 116 -3.81 13.17 0.27
N VAL A 117 -3.21 11.99 0.35
CA VAL A 117 -1.78 11.85 0.65
C VAL A 117 -0.96 12.40 -0.53
N PRO A 118 0.00 13.32 -0.30
CA PRO A 118 0.85 13.86 -1.36
C PRO A 118 1.64 12.75 -2.09
N ILE A 119 1.81 12.90 -3.39
CA ILE A 119 2.47 11.89 -4.23
C ILE A 119 3.93 11.63 -3.81
N GLU A 120 4.62 12.65 -3.31
CA GLU A 120 5.99 12.54 -2.76
C GLU A 120 6.00 11.63 -1.53
N THR A 121 4.99 11.76 -0.67
CA THR A 121 4.81 10.91 0.51
C THR A 121 4.53 9.47 0.09
N ILE A 122 3.63 9.27 -0.89
CA ILE A 122 3.33 7.93 -1.44
C ILE A 122 4.59 7.32 -2.04
N SER A 123 5.38 8.08 -2.78
CA SER A 123 6.66 7.62 -3.35
C SER A 123 7.62 7.10 -2.28
N ARG A 124 7.72 7.80 -1.15
CA ARG A 124 8.53 7.38 0.01
C ARG A 124 7.96 6.14 0.70
N MET A 125 6.64 6.10 0.93
CA MET A 125 5.95 4.93 1.50
C MET A 125 6.22 3.68 0.67
N LEU A 126 6.21 3.82 -0.66
CA LEU A 126 6.46 2.74 -1.60
C LEU A 126 7.95 2.43 -1.81
N GLY A 127 8.88 3.27 -1.34
CA GLY A 127 10.32 3.11 -1.57
C GLY A 127 10.67 3.19 -3.06
N HIS A 128 10.13 4.17 -3.78
CA HIS A 128 10.53 4.45 -5.16
C HIS A 128 11.77 5.35 -5.17
N SER A 129 12.73 5.04 -6.06
CA SER A 129 13.91 5.86 -6.28
C SER A 129 13.61 7.12 -7.10
N ASP A 130 12.57 7.06 -7.91
CA ASP A 130 12.12 8.12 -8.79
C ASP A 130 10.61 8.30 -8.64
N ILE A 131 10.19 9.55 -8.43
CA ILE A 131 8.79 9.93 -8.29
C ILE A 131 7.98 9.63 -9.56
N SER A 132 8.61 9.65 -10.74
CA SER A 132 7.98 9.30 -12.01
C SER A 132 7.32 7.91 -11.96
N THR A 133 7.91 6.98 -11.21
CA THR A 133 7.33 5.64 -10.97
C THR A 133 6.00 5.74 -10.20
N THR A 134 5.82 6.75 -9.36
CA THR A 134 4.60 6.99 -8.60
C THR A 134 3.59 7.79 -9.42
N GLN A 135 4.04 8.66 -10.32
CA GLN A 135 3.17 9.49 -11.17
C GLN A 135 2.27 8.66 -12.10
N VAL A 136 2.66 7.42 -12.40
CA VAL A 136 1.79 6.46 -13.13
C VAL A 136 0.46 6.24 -12.41
N TYR A 137 0.41 6.41 -11.09
CA TYR A 137 -0.80 6.31 -10.26
C TYR A 137 -1.56 7.62 -10.12
N ALA A 138 -0.97 8.75 -10.51
CA ALA A 138 -1.50 10.10 -10.28
C ALA A 138 -2.60 10.50 -11.27
N ARG A 139 -3.58 9.64 -11.47
CA ARG A 139 -4.82 10.04 -12.14
C ARG A 139 -5.76 10.63 -11.11
N VAL A 140 -5.74 11.96 -11.02
CA VAL A 140 -6.69 12.69 -10.16
C VAL A 140 -8.09 12.53 -10.75
N SER A 141 -9.02 11.99 -9.96
CA SER A 141 -10.41 11.90 -10.39
C SER A 141 -11.05 13.29 -10.45
N PRO A 142 -12.05 13.55 -11.31
CA PRO A 142 -12.79 14.82 -11.31
C PRO A 142 -13.34 15.17 -9.92
N LYS A 143 -13.85 14.19 -9.19
CA LYS A 143 -14.33 14.33 -7.82
C LYS A 143 -13.23 14.88 -6.89
N LYS A 144 -12.06 14.28 -6.93
CA LYS A 144 -10.90 14.70 -6.12
C LYS A 144 -10.48 16.12 -6.46
N LEU A 145 -10.48 16.48 -7.75
CA LEU A 145 -10.16 17.84 -8.18
C LEU A 145 -11.12 18.87 -7.56
N PHE A 146 -12.43 18.62 -7.58
CA PHE A 146 -13.42 19.51 -6.97
C PHE A 146 -13.23 19.61 -5.45
N GLU A 147 -13.02 18.49 -4.76
CA GLU A 147 -12.79 18.47 -3.31
C GLU A 147 -11.53 19.28 -2.91
N ASP A 148 -10.47 19.17 -3.68
CA ASP A 148 -9.22 19.89 -3.41
C ASP A 148 -9.36 21.39 -3.74
N MET A 149 -10.10 21.76 -4.78
CA MET A 149 -10.45 23.16 -5.06
C MET A 149 -11.30 23.77 -3.94
N ASP A 150 -12.26 23.03 -3.39
CA ASP A 150 -13.05 23.48 -2.25
C ASP A 150 -12.20 23.71 -1.00
N LYS A 151 -11.23 22.82 -0.75
CA LYS A 151 -10.24 22.99 0.33
C LYS A 151 -9.38 24.22 0.12
N PHE A 152 -8.89 24.42 -1.11
CA PHE A 152 -8.11 25.59 -1.49
C PHE A 152 -8.89 26.89 -1.24
N ILE A 153 -10.13 26.99 -1.72
CA ILE A 153 -11.00 28.16 -1.53
C ILE A 153 -11.22 28.44 -0.04
N LYS A 154 -11.46 27.39 0.77
CA LYS A 154 -11.62 27.53 2.22
C LYS A 154 -10.34 28.03 2.91
N ALA A 155 -9.19 27.48 2.53
CA ALA A 155 -7.89 27.84 3.10
C ALA A 155 -7.43 29.27 2.75
N THR A 156 -7.89 29.79 1.60
CA THR A 156 -7.53 31.13 1.11
C THR A 156 -8.59 32.20 1.39
N LYS A 157 -9.64 31.87 2.13
CA LYS A 157 -10.80 32.76 2.37
C LYS A 157 -10.42 34.10 3.02
N ASP A 158 -9.35 34.12 3.83
CA ASP A 158 -8.85 35.29 4.52
C ASP A 158 -7.61 35.91 3.82
N PHE A 159 -7.26 35.42 2.63
CA PHE A 159 -6.15 35.93 1.85
C PHE A 159 -6.60 37.20 1.12
N GLN A 160 -6.37 38.38 1.72
CA GLN A 160 -6.56 39.65 1.06
C GLN A 160 -5.28 40.03 0.31
N LEU A 161 -5.30 39.95 -1.01
CA LEU A 161 -4.29 40.60 -1.85
C LEU A 161 -4.56 42.11 -1.81
N THR A 162 -3.70 42.84 -1.11
CA THR A 162 -3.65 44.31 -1.25
C THR A 162 -3.01 44.59 -2.61
N LEU A 163 -3.79 45.05 -3.59
CA LEU A 163 -3.34 45.55 -4.88
C LEU A 163 -2.84 46.98 -4.73
#